data_9cdf4433f7e609805abf931563d1ee1f
#
_entry.id   9cdf4433f7e609805abf931563d1ee1f
#
_cell.length_a   1.000
_cell.length_b   1.000
_cell.length_c   1.000
_cell.angle_alpha   90.00
_cell.angle_beta   90.00
_cell.angle_gamma   90.00
#
_symmetry.space_group_name_H-M   'P 1'
#
loop_
_entity.id
_entity.type
_entity.pdbx_description
1 polymer ?
#
loop_
_entity_poly.entity_id
_entity_poly.type
_entity_poly.pdbx_seq_one_letter_code
_entity_poly.pdbx_strand_id
1 'polypeptide(L)'
;MEIVISNSKSELGEKAAITGAGLIREAIQTNGAANIIVATGASQFEMLNELVKQDVDWSKVTAFHLDEYIGISEKHPASFRKYLKERFVDKISLRNFHYVNGETDPHAECRRLGEIISKHPIDVAFVGIGENGHLAFNDPPADFETEEPYLVVNLDEKCRRQQLGEGWFNSFGDVPERAISMSVKQIMKSKTIICSVPDIRKADAVKGTLEGEVSPMVPASILRQHKTTWLFLDRESSSLLT
;
A
#
# COMPACT_ATOMS: atom_id res chain seq x y z
N MET A 1 -4.62 -17.27 1.87
CA MET A 1 -5.23 -15.93 2.13
C MET A 1 -6.32 -16.09 3.16
N GLU A 2 -6.30 -15.24 4.19
CA GLU A 2 -7.35 -15.16 5.21
C GLU A 2 -8.18 -13.92 4.96
N ILE A 3 -9.52 -14.04 5.00
CA ILE A 3 -10.47 -12.94 4.75
C ILE A 3 -11.18 -12.62 6.05
N VAL A 4 -11.13 -11.34 6.46
CA VAL A 4 -11.78 -10.84 7.67
C VAL A 4 -12.77 -9.75 7.27
N ILE A 5 -14.07 -10.04 7.42
CA ILE A 5 -15.13 -9.07 7.14
C ILE A 5 -15.57 -8.40 8.45
N SER A 6 -15.58 -7.08 8.45
CA SER A 6 -15.96 -6.22 9.58
C SER A 6 -17.26 -5.49 9.32
N ASN A 7 -17.93 -5.01 10.37
CA ASN A 7 -19.20 -4.29 10.23
C ASN A 7 -19.03 -2.85 9.76
N SER A 8 -17.82 -2.30 9.90
CA SER A 8 -17.49 -0.93 9.50
C SER A 8 -16.01 -0.81 9.12
N LYS A 9 -15.66 0.26 8.40
CA LYS A 9 -14.27 0.59 8.07
C LYS A 9 -13.41 0.88 9.33
N SER A 10 -14.01 1.38 10.41
CA SER A 10 -13.31 1.59 11.68
C SER A 10 -12.90 0.26 12.31
N GLU A 11 -13.83 -0.71 12.39
CA GLU A 11 -13.55 -2.06 12.91
C GLU A 11 -12.54 -2.80 12.02
N LEU A 12 -12.64 -2.62 10.70
CA LEU A 12 -11.66 -3.14 9.73
C LEU A 12 -10.26 -2.61 10.04
N GLY A 13 -10.13 -1.28 10.17
CA GLY A 13 -8.86 -0.62 10.44
C GLY A 13 -8.24 -1.07 11.76
N GLU A 14 -9.04 -1.18 12.81
CA GLU A 14 -8.61 -1.66 14.12
C GLU A 14 -8.07 -3.09 14.04
N LYS A 15 -8.81 -4.02 13.43
CA LYS A 15 -8.38 -5.42 13.28
C LYS A 15 -7.11 -5.56 12.46
N ALA A 16 -7.01 -4.82 11.33
CA ALA A 16 -5.82 -4.81 10.49
C ALA A 16 -4.59 -4.28 11.25
N ALA A 17 -4.76 -3.20 12.01
CA ALA A 17 -3.71 -2.60 12.82
C ALA A 17 -3.24 -3.54 13.94
N ILE A 18 -4.15 -4.16 14.68
CA ILE A 18 -3.81 -5.12 15.76
C ILE A 18 -3.04 -6.31 15.18
N THR A 19 -3.52 -6.89 14.07
CA THR A 19 -2.86 -8.03 13.41
C THR A 19 -1.47 -7.63 12.92
N GLY A 20 -1.36 -6.50 12.21
CA GLY A 20 -0.08 -6.01 11.70
C GLY A 20 0.92 -5.69 12.81
N ALA A 21 0.48 -5.04 13.89
CA ALA A 21 1.32 -4.76 15.05
C ALA A 21 1.82 -6.03 15.75
N GLY A 22 0.97 -7.06 15.83
CA GLY A 22 1.36 -8.39 16.32
C GLY A 22 2.51 -8.99 15.53
N LEU A 23 2.40 -8.96 14.20
CA LEU A 23 3.43 -9.45 13.29
C LEU A 23 4.73 -8.65 13.36
N ILE A 24 4.63 -7.32 13.51
CA ILE A 24 5.82 -6.47 13.70
C ILE A 24 6.53 -6.83 15.02
N ARG A 25 5.81 -7.02 16.13
CA ARG A 25 6.37 -7.44 17.41
C ARG A 25 7.06 -8.80 17.30
N GLU A 26 6.43 -9.76 16.62
CA GLU A 26 7.01 -11.08 16.36
C GLU A 26 8.33 -10.97 15.56
N ALA A 27 8.35 -10.15 14.52
CA ALA A 27 9.57 -9.91 13.74
C ALA A 27 10.68 -9.28 14.59
N ILE A 28 10.36 -8.27 15.41
CA ILE A 28 11.30 -7.65 16.34
C ILE A 28 11.83 -8.67 17.34
N GLN A 29 10.97 -9.53 17.88
CA GLN A 29 11.34 -10.57 18.85
C GLN A 29 12.29 -11.60 18.24
N THR A 30 12.03 -11.98 16.99
CA THR A 30 12.77 -13.03 16.29
C THR A 30 14.09 -12.52 15.71
N ASN A 31 14.10 -11.32 15.11
CA ASN A 31 15.19 -10.79 14.31
C ASN A 31 15.91 -9.58 14.95
N GLY A 32 15.40 -9.06 16.07
CA GLY A 32 15.86 -7.82 16.69
C GLY A 32 15.41 -6.53 16.01
N ALA A 33 14.76 -6.62 14.84
CA ALA A 33 14.25 -5.50 14.05
C ALA A 33 13.11 -5.99 13.15
N ALA A 34 12.33 -5.06 12.58
CA ALA A 34 11.33 -5.34 11.56
C ALA A 34 11.43 -4.36 10.39
N ASN A 35 11.14 -4.84 9.19
CA ASN A 35 11.03 -4.03 7.97
C ASN A 35 9.59 -4.09 7.46
N ILE A 36 8.99 -2.93 7.22
CA ILE A 36 7.60 -2.85 6.77
C ILE A 36 7.44 -2.00 5.53
N ILE A 37 6.38 -2.27 4.77
CA ILE A 37 5.90 -1.40 3.67
C ILE A 37 4.62 -0.74 4.15
N VAL A 38 4.44 0.54 3.83
CA VAL A 38 3.25 1.31 4.21
C VAL A 38 2.65 1.99 2.99
N ALA A 39 1.40 1.65 2.71
CA ALA A 39 0.59 2.27 1.66
C ALA A 39 -0.05 3.58 2.12
N THR A 40 -0.57 4.31 1.16
CA THR A 40 -1.30 5.57 1.29
C THR A 40 -2.74 5.45 0.78
N GLY A 41 -3.44 6.59 0.72
CA GLY A 41 -4.82 6.68 0.24
C GLY A 41 -5.86 6.64 1.35
N ALA A 42 -7.09 7.01 0.98
CA ALA A 42 -8.20 7.10 1.95
C ALA A 42 -8.54 5.76 2.62
N SER A 43 -8.31 4.64 1.93
CA SER A 43 -8.53 3.30 2.47
C SER A 43 -7.62 2.93 3.65
N GLN A 44 -6.51 3.66 3.86
CA GLN A 44 -5.55 3.38 4.91
C GLN A 44 -5.74 4.25 6.17
N PHE A 45 -6.66 5.21 6.15
CA PHE A 45 -6.82 6.16 7.26
C PHE A 45 -7.08 5.46 8.59
N GLU A 46 -8.07 4.60 8.66
CA GLU A 46 -8.49 3.93 9.88
C GLU A 46 -7.37 2.99 10.37
N MET A 47 -6.79 2.21 9.47
CA MET A 47 -5.73 1.27 9.81
C MET A 47 -4.49 1.99 10.35
N LEU A 48 -3.98 3.04 9.67
CA LEU A 48 -2.82 3.79 10.14
C LEU A 48 -3.09 4.51 11.46
N ASN A 49 -4.29 5.08 11.61
CA ASN A 49 -4.69 5.77 12.84
C ASN A 49 -4.71 4.84 14.07
N GLU A 50 -5.04 3.58 13.87
CA GLU A 50 -5.00 2.57 14.93
C GLU A 50 -3.60 1.94 15.07
N LEU A 51 -2.85 1.79 13.98
CA LEU A 51 -1.52 1.20 14.00
C LEU A 51 -0.53 2.03 14.83
N VAL A 52 -0.58 3.36 14.72
CA VAL A 52 0.31 4.25 15.49
C VAL A 52 0.05 4.24 17.01
N LYS A 53 -1.11 3.74 17.44
CA LYS A 53 -1.48 3.59 18.86
C LYS A 53 -1.01 2.26 19.46
N GLN A 54 -0.59 1.31 18.61
CA GLN A 54 -0.19 -0.01 19.06
C GLN A 54 1.14 0.04 19.82
N ASP A 55 1.25 -0.79 20.84
CA ASP A 55 2.48 -0.98 21.61
C ASP A 55 3.51 -1.76 20.77
N VAL A 56 4.31 -1.01 20.00
CA VAL A 56 5.39 -1.50 19.14
C VAL A 56 6.64 -0.68 19.44
N ASP A 57 7.78 -1.35 19.59
CA ASP A 57 9.09 -0.67 19.66
C ASP A 57 9.48 -0.15 18.27
N TRP A 58 8.91 1.00 17.90
CA TRP A 58 9.11 1.63 16.61
C TRP A 58 10.58 1.99 16.33
N SER A 59 11.40 2.15 17.38
CA SER A 59 12.84 2.41 17.21
C SER A 59 13.60 1.25 16.55
N LYS A 60 12.97 0.08 16.45
CA LYS A 60 13.48 -1.11 15.76
C LYS A 60 12.87 -1.35 14.39
N VAL A 61 11.98 -0.45 13.93
CA VAL A 61 11.25 -0.62 12.67
C VAL A 61 11.82 0.29 11.60
N THR A 62 12.16 -0.30 10.44
CA THR A 62 12.45 0.42 9.19
C THR A 62 11.23 0.31 8.28
N ALA A 63 10.73 1.44 7.79
CA ALA A 63 9.56 1.47 6.93
C ALA A 63 9.89 2.00 5.53
N PHE A 64 9.16 1.48 4.54
CA PHE A 64 9.31 1.81 3.12
C PHE A 64 7.99 2.36 2.59
N HIS A 65 8.10 3.48 1.88
CA HIS A 65 7.02 4.08 1.12
C HIS A 65 6.71 3.24 -0.12
N LEU A 66 5.42 3.01 -0.39
CA LEU A 66 4.98 2.15 -1.48
C LEU A 66 5.08 2.86 -2.84
N ASP A 67 4.64 4.11 -2.94
CA ASP A 67 4.52 4.85 -4.20
C ASP A 67 4.40 6.37 -4.00
N GLU A 68 4.73 7.16 -5.02
CA GLU A 68 4.56 8.61 -5.02
C GLU A 68 4.42 9.13 -6.46
N TYR A 69 3.67 10.18 -6.66
CA TYR A 69 3.57 10.90 -7.92
C TYR A 69 4.91 11.53 -8.34
N ILE A 70 5.20 11.52 -9.63
CA ILE A 70 6.34 12.24 -10.20
C ILE A 70 5.96 13.71 -10.41
N GLY A 71 6.87 14.61 -9.99
CA GLY A 71 6.74 16.04 -10.20
C GLY A 71 5.87 16.77 -9.19
N ILE A 72 5.34 16.08 -8.18
CA ILE A 72 4.56 16.73 -7.11
C ILE A 72 5.47 17.09 -5.93
N SER A 73 5.33 18.31 -5.42
CA SER A 73 6.07 18.76 -4.24
C SER A 73 5.60 18.02 -2.97
N GLU A 74 6.52 17.72 -2.06
CA GLU A 74 6.18 17.17 -0.74
C GLU A 74 5.24 18.06 0.08
N LYS A 75 5.11 19.35 -0.27
CA LYS A 75 4.19 20.30 0.37
C LYS A 75 2.78 20.24 -0.22
N HIS A 76 2.62 19.63 -1.40
CA HIS A 76 1.33 19.56 -2.06
C HIS A 76 0.35 18.72 -1.23
N PRO A 77 -0.94 19.09 -1.14
CA PRO A 77 -1.94 18.33 -0.38
C PRO A 77 -2.04 16.87 -0.78
N ALA A 78 -1.86 16.55 -2.07
CA ALA A 78 -1.92 15.21 -2.62
C ALA A 78 -0.61 14.40 -2.51
N SER A 79 0.49 14.97 -1.98
CA SER A 79 1.74 14.23 -1.83
C SER A 79 1.57 13.10 -0.83
N PHE A 80 1.93 11.89 -1.23
CA PHE A 80 1.93 10.73 -0.36
C PHE A 80 3.05 10.79 0.68
N ARG A 81 4.16 11.49 0.39
CA ARG A 81 5.18 11.81 1.40
C ARG A 81 4.58 12.64 2.53
N LYS A 82 3.83 13.71 2.19
CA LYS A 82 3.12 14.54 3.18
C LYS A 82 2.13 13.70 3.99
N TYR A 83 1.32 12.90 3.29
CA TYR A 83 0.35 12.01 3.90
C TYR A 83 1.00 11.12 4.97
N LEU A 84 2.07 10.39 4.60
CA LEU A 84 2.75 9.47 5.53
C LEU A 84 3.49 10.21 6.63
N LYS A 85 4.07 11.36 6.32
CA LYS A 85 4.71 12.19 7.35
C LYS A 85 3.73 12.56 8.45
N GLU A 86 2.58 13.15 8.09
CA GLU A 86 1.60 13.66 9.04
C GLU A 86 0.82 12.56 9.77
N ARG A 87 0.53 11.43 9.10
CA ARG A 87 -0.33 10.36 9.62
C ARG A 87 0.40 9.21 10.27
N PHE A 88 1.68 9.03 9.98
CA PHE A 88 2.44 7.90 10.45
C PHE A 88 3.78 8.34 11.06
N VAL A 89 4.69 8.92 10.27
CA VAL A 89 6.08 9.13 10.70
C VAL A 89 6.19 10.10 11.88
N ASP A 90 5.45 11.23 11.87
CA ASP A 90 5.46 12.22 12.95
C ASP A 90 4.74 11.72 14.23
N LYS A 91 4.06 10.56 14.19
CA LYS A 91 3.32 10.01 15.32
C LYS A 91 4.13 8.99 16.13
N ILE A 92 5.19 8.44 15.56
CA ILE A 92 5.99 7.35 16.13
C ILE A 92 7.48 7.60 15.92
N SER A 93 8.34 6.91 16.68
CA SER A 93 9.80 7.08 16.59
C SER A 93 10.41 5.93 15.79
N LEU A 94 10.26 5.94 14.46
CA LEU A 94 10.84 4.93 13.58
C LEU A 94 12.37 4.95 13.60
N ARG A 95 12.98 3.77 13.42
CA ARG A 95 14.41 3.66 13.17
C ARG A 95 14.80 4.37 11.87
N ASN A 96 14.07 4.08 10.78
CA ASN A 96 14.23 4.74 9.48
C ASN A 96 12.91 4.74 8.74
N PHE A 97 12.72 5.76 7.87
CA PHE A 97 11.66 5.77 6.87
C PHE A 97 12.25 6.14 5.50
N HIS A 98 12.06 5.27 4.51
CA HIS A 98 12.53 5.47 3.15
C HIS A 98 11.41 5.98 2.27
N TYR A 99 11.32 7.31 2.12
CA TYR A 99 10.37 7.95 1.23
C TYR A 99 10.73 7.72 -0.24
N VAL A 100 9.69 7.66 -1.09
CA VAL A 100 9.82 7.81 -2.53
C VAL A 100 9.87 9.31 -2.86
N ASN A 101 10.94 9.79 -3.46
CA ASN A 101 11.08 11.20 -3.83
C ASN A 101 10.70 11.42 -5.29
N GLY A 102 9.46 11.89 -5.54
CA GLY A 102 8.96 12.20 -6.89
C GLY A 102 9.50 13.49 -7.51
N GLU A 103 10.32 14.27 -6.78
CA GLU A 103 10.88 15.55 -7.27
C GLU A 103 12.29 15.41 -7.87
N THR A 104 12.89 14.21 -7.82
CA THR A 104 14.21 13.92 -8.39
C THR A 104 14.08 13.16 -9.71
N ASP A 105 15.23 12.78 -10.33
CA ASP A 105 15.20 11.87 -11.46
C ASP A 105 14.54 10.53 -11.06
N PRO A 106 13.42 10.15 -11.69
CA PRO A 106 12.62 9.02 -11.21
C PRO A 106 13.33 7.68 -11.36
N HIS A 107 14.18 7.52 -12.40
CA HIS A 107 14.92 6.27 -12.58
C HIS A 107 16.08 6.16 -11.59
N ALA A 108 16.75 7.27 -11.26
CA ALA A 108 17.75 7.28 -10.20
C ALA A 108 17.12 6.96 -8.83
N GLU A 109 15.91 7.46 -8.57
CA GLU A 109 15.18 7.19 -7.33
C GLU A 109 14.75 5.72 -7.24
N CYS A 110 14.25 5.12 -8.32
CA CYS A 110 13.96 3.67 -8.38
C CYS A 110 15.20 2.84 -8.05
N ARG A 111 16.37 3.17 -8.64
CA ARG A 111 17.62 2.48 -8.34
C ARG A 111 18.02 2.63 -6.86
N ARG A 112 17.99 3.86 -6.34
CA ARG A 112 18.32 4.15 -4.92
C ARG A 112 17.47 3.32 -3.96
N LEU A 113 16.16 3.33 -4.15
CA LEU A 113 15.22 2.57 -3.32
C LEU A 113 15.39 1.06 -3.51
N GLY A 114 15.62 0.60 -4.74
CA GLY A 114 15.88 -0.79 -5.05
C GLY A 114 17.12 -1.33 -4.33
N GLU A 115 18.22 -0.57 -4.33
CA GLU A 115 19.46 -0.92 -3.60
C GLU A 115 19.26 -0.99 -2.09
N ILE A 116 18.38 -0.15 -1.55
CA ILE A 116 18.08 -0.16 -0.12
C ILE A 116 17.20 -1.34 0.24
N ILE A 117 16.04 -1.50 -0.44
CA ILE A 117 15.04 -2.51 -0.07
C ILE A 117 15.57 -3.93 -0.28
N SER A 118 16.48 -4.14 -1.24
CA SER A 118 17.11 -5.46 -1.46
C SER A 118 17.89 -5.98 -0.25
N LYS A 119 18.32 -5.08 0.64
CA LYS A 119 19.04 -5.39 1.89
C LYS A 119 18.11 -5.51 3.11
N HIS A 120 16.81 -5.28 2.91
CA HIS A 120 15.79 -5.23 3.96
C HIS A 120 14.63 -6.16 3.62
N PRO A 121 14.74 -7.49 3.86
CA PRO A 121 13.61 -8.40 3.69
C PRO A 121 12.40 -7.89 4.47
N ILE A 122 11.27 -7.77 3.79
CA ILE A 122 10.05 -7.18 4.35
C ILE A 122 9.31 -8.21 5.20
N ASP A 123 9.07 -7.87 6.47
CA ASP A 123 8.30 -8.70 7.39
C ASP A 123 6.78 -8.51 7.19
N VAL A 124 6.33 -7.25 7.08
CA VAL A 124 4.90 -6.92 6.93
C VAL A 124 4.72 -5.84 5.88
N ALA A 125 3.88 -6.10 4.88
CA ALA A 125 3.43 -5.11 3.91
C ALA A 125 1.99 -4.69 4.21
N PHE A 126 1.76 -3.41 4.50
CA PHE A 126 0.43 -2.82 4.58
C PHE A 126 0.09 -2.24 3.21
N VAL A 127 -0.95 -2.79 2.57
CA VAL A 127 -1.37 -2.42 1.21
C VAL A 127 -2.88 -2.21 1.13
N GLY A 128 -3.33 -1.64 0.02
CA GLY A 128 -4.75 -1.52 -0.34
C GLY A 128 -4.98 -2.01 -1.76
N ILE A 129 -6.24 -1.97 -2.21
CA ILE A 129 -6.64 -2.28 -3.59
C ILE A 129 -7.30 -1.05 -4.20
N GLY A 130 -6.87 -0.64 -5.39
CA GLY A 130 -7.50 0.43 -6.15
C GLY A 130 -8.87 0.04 -6.73
N GLU A 131 -9.65 1.01 -7.20
CA GLU A 131 -10.99 0.76 -7.77
C GLU A 131 -10.94 -0.06 -9.08
N ASN A 132 -9.82 0.00 -9.82
CA ASN A 132 -9.55 -0.83 -10.99
C ASN A 132 -8.79 -2.14 -10.66
N GLY A 133 -8.62 -2.46 -9.38
CA GLY A 133 -7.89 -3.66 -8.92
C GLY A 133 -6.38 -3.49 -8.80
N HIS A 134 -5.82 -2.29 -8.94
CA HIS A 134 -4.38 -2.07 -8.84
C HIS A 134 -3.84 -2.31 -7.42
N LEU A 135 -2.56 -2.69 -7.34
CA LEU A 135 -1.73 -2.69 -6.14
C LEU A 135 -0.64 -1.62 -6.29
N ALA A 136 -0.48 -0.73 -5.33
CA ALA A 136 0.30 0.49 -5.51
C ALA A 136 -0.18 1.22 -6.77
N PHE A 137 0.69 1.77 -7.59
CA PHE A 137 0.32 2.30 -8.91
C PHE A 137 0.57 1.30 -10.06
N ASN A 138 0.47 -0.01 -9.79
CA ASN A 138 0.53 -1.02 -10.85
C ASN A 138 -0.87 -1.21 -11.45
N ASP A 139 -1.25 -0.30 -12.36
CA ASP A 139 -2.54 -0.33 -13.07
C ASP A 139 -2.61 -1.51 -14.07
N PRO A 140 -3.83 -1.98 -14.44
CA PRO A 140 -4.01 -3.01 -15.46
C PRO A 140 -3.53 -2.59 -16.86
N PRO A 141 -2.82 -3.46 -17.62
CA PRO A 141 -2.24 -4.73 -17.18
C PRO A 141 -0.94 -4.51 -16.40
N ALA A 142 -0.89 -5.03 -15.16
CA ALA A 142 0.31 -4.91 -14.34
C ALA A 142 1.42 -5.87 -14.79
N ASP A 143 2.66 -5.46 -14.61
CA ASP A 143 3.83 -6.32 -14.85
C ASP A 143 4.06 -7.22 -13.62
N PHE A 144 3.78 -8.53 -13.77
CA PHE A 144 4.05 -9.54 -12.74
C PHE A 144 5.45 -10.15 -12.83
N GLU A 145 6.20 -9.86 -13.90
CA GLU A 145 7.47 -10.54 -14.19
C GLU A 145 8.70 -9.72 -13.82
N THR A 146 8.58 -8.41 -13.77
CA THR A 146 9.72 -7.54 -13.48
C THR A 146 10.34 -7.84 -12.10
N GLU A 147 11.68 -7.92 -12.06
CA GLU A 147 12.44 -8.07 -10.82
C GLU A 147 12.82 -6.74 -10.18
N GLU A 148 12.62 -5.63 -10.89
CA GLU A 148 12.92 -4.30 -10.36
C GLU A 148 12.00 -3.99 -9.17
N PRO A 149 12.54 -3.61 -8.00
CA PRO A 149 11.73 -3.33 -6.82
C PRO A 149 10.82 -2.11 -6.97
N TYR A 150 11.28 -1.09 -7.70
CA TYR A 150 10.52 0.13 -7.99
C TYR A 150 10.58 0.46 -9.47
N LEU A 151 9.46 0.95 -9.99
CA LEU A 151 9.24 1.25 -11.40
C LEU A 151 8.74 2.67 -11.58
N VAL A 152 9.08 3.26 -12.72
CA VAL A 152 8.38 4.43 -13.25
C VAL A 152 7.20 3.93 -14.06
N VAL A 153 5.99 4.32 -13.66
CA VAL A 153 4.73 3.87 -14.27
C VAL A 153 3.92 5.03 -14.82
N ASN A 154 3.11 4.76 -15.85
CA ASN A 154 2.07 5.66 -16.30
C ASN A 154 0.78 5.29 -15.59
N LEU A 155 0.03 6.30 -15.11
CA LEU A 155 -1.25 6.11 -14.45
C LEU A 155 -2.37 6.05 -15.48
N ASP A 156 -3.23 5.04 -15.39
CA ASP A 156 -4.38 4.94 -16.26
C ASP A 156 -5.46 5.99 -15.91
N GLU A 157 -6.43 6.17 -16.80
CA GLU A 157 -7.49 7.16 -16.62
C GLU A 157 -8.37 6.83 -15.40
N LYS A 158 -8.65 5.54 -15.13
CA LYS A 158 -9.47 5.13 -13.98
C LYS A 158 -8.75 5.41 -12.67
N CYS A 159 -7.44 5.10 -12.61
CA CYS A 159 -6.61 5.41 -11.47
C CYS A 159 -6.58 6.93 -11.21
N ARG A 160 -6.32 7.74 -12.24
CA ARG A 160 -6.31 9.22 -12.11
C ARG A 160 -7.69 9.78 -11.70
N ARG A 161 -8.78 9.21 -12.21
CA ARG A 161 -10.16 9.60 -11.79
C ARG A 161 -10.44 9.23 -10.34
N GLN A 162 -9.97 8.08 -9.86
CA GLN A 162 -10.04 7.72 -8.44
C GLN A 162 -9.33 8.78 -7.58
N GLN A 163 -8.09 9.16 -7.94
CA GLN A 163 -7.31 10.14 -7.19
C GLN A 163 -7.98 11.53 -7.17
N LEU A 164 -8.59 11.94 -8.28
CA LEU A 164 -9.41 13.16 -8.32
C LEU A 164 -10.63 13.01 -7.40
N GLY A 165 -11.32 11.87 -7.44
CA GLY A 165 -12.51 11.57 -6.61
C GLY A 165 -12.22 11.54 -5.11
N GLU A 166 -10.98 11.28 -4.69
CA GLU A 166 -10.53 11.38 -3.30
C GLU A 166 -10.35 12.86 -2.82
N GLY A 167 -10.49 13.83 -3.73
CA GLY A 167 -10.52 15.26 -3.39
C GLY A 167 -9.16 15.93 -3.21
N TRP A 168 -8.08 15.27 -3.62
CA TRP A 168 -6.72 15.80 -3.49
C TRP A 168 -6.30 16.78 -4.58
N PHE A 169 -7.01 16.78 -5.71
CA PHE A 169 -6.75 17.60 -6.90
C PHE A 169 -7.99 18.39 -7.28
N ASN A 170 -7.80 19.58 -7.86
CA ASN A 170 -8.91 20.47 -8.25
C ASN A 170 -9.51 20.08 -9.61
N SER A 171 -8.70 19.51 -10.50
CA SER A 171 -9.14 19.06 -11.82
C SER A 171 -8.40 17.79 -12.25
N PHE A 172 -8.95 17.09 -13.25
CA PHE A 172 -8.32 15.90 -13.82
C PHE A 172 -6.94 16.21 -14.44
N GLY A 173 -6.77 17.41 -15.01
CA GLY A 173 -5.49 17.85 -15.57
C GLY A 173 -4.39 18.07 -14.53
N ASP A 174 -4.76 18.28 -13.26
CA ASP A 174 -3.81 18.47 -12.17
C ASP A 174 -3.28 17.12 -11.63
N VAL A 175 -3.98 16.01 -11.92
CA VAL A 175 -3.53 14.69 -11.48
C VAL A 175 -2.33 14.26 -12.33
N PRO A 176 -1.17 13.96 -11.72
CA PRO A 176 0.01 13.55 -12.47
C PRO A 176 -0.27 12.33 -13.36
N GLU A 177 0.42 12.26 -14.49
CA GLU A 177 0.32 11.14 -15.44
C GLU A 177 1.27 9.99 -15.12
N ARG A 178 2.27 10.26 -14.26
CA ARG A 178 3.33 9.31 -13.95
C ARG A 178 3.59 9.25 -12.44
N ALA A 179 4.02 8.08 -12.01
CA ALA A 179 4.40 7.82 -10.63
C ALA A 179 5.64 6.92 -10.55
N ILE A 180 6.26 6.89 -9.37
CA ILE A 180 7.17 5.83 -8.96
C ILE A 180 6.36 4.88 -8.11
N SER A 181 6.37 3.61 -8.43
CA SER A 181 5.60 2.57 -7.76
C SER A 181 6.49 1.38 -7.39
N MET A 182 6.29 0.83 -6.21
CA MET A 182 6.82 -0.50 -5.91
C MET A 182 6.18 -1.53 -6.83
N SER A 183 6.98 -2.45 -7.38
CA SER A 183 6.47 -3.50 -8.27
C SER A 183 5.61 -4.51 -7.52
N VAL A 184 4.70 -5.14 -8.24
CA VAL A 184 3.89 -6.24 -7.69
C VAL A 184 4.79 -7.34 -7.12
N LYS A 185 5.84 -7.71 -7.84
CA LYS A 185 6.77 -8.76 -7.40
C LYS A 185 7.52 -8.40 -6.11
N GLN A 186 7.88 -7.12 -5.92
CA GLN A 186 8.48 -6.67 -4.67
C GLN A 186 7.49 -6.73 -3.50
N ILE A 187 6.24 -6.35 -3.71
CA ILE A 187 5.18 -6.51 -2.69
C ILE A 187 5.02 -7.99 -2.31
N MET A 188 4.97 -8.88 -3.30
CA MET A 188 4.82 -10.33 -3.11
C MET A 188 6.02 -11.01 -2.43
N LYS A 189 7.20 -10.37 -2.35
CA LYS A 189 8.36 -10.85 -1.59
C LYS A 189 8.21 -10.65 -0.08
N SER A 190 7.20 -9.91 0.39
CA SER A 190 6.95 -9.69 1.81
C SER A 190 6.59 -11.01 2.51
N LYS A 191 6.98 -11.17 3.78
CA LYS A 191 6.67 -12.36 4.57
C LYS A 191 5.18 -12.49 4.85
N THR A 192 4.55 -11.36 5.17
CA THR A 192 3.09 -11.26 5.38
C THR A 192 2.55 -9.98 4.75
N ILE A 193 1.37 -10.07 4.16
CA ILE A 193 0.65 -8.94 3.57
C ILE A 193 -0.63 -8.68 4.37
N ILE A 194 -0.81 -7.46 4.83
CA ILE A 194 -2.03 -6.92 5.45
C ILE A 194 -2.69 -6.01 4.40
N CYS A 195 -3.76 -6.46 3.81
CA CYS A 195 -4.48 -5.72 2.77
C CYS A 195 -5.79 -5.17 3.34
N SER A 196 -5.92 -3.84 3.42
CA SER A 196 -7.09 -3.14 3.98
C SER A 196 -7.89 -2.49 2.85
N VAL A 197 -9.15 -2.91 2.68
CA VAL A 197 -9.99 -2.49 1.55
C VAL A 197 -11.41 -2.16 2.02
N PRO A 198 -11.65 -0.98 2.57
CA PRO A 198 -12.98 -0.50 2.91
C PRO A 198 -13.68 0.15 1.72
N ASP A 199 -14.99 0.38 1.84
CA ASP A 199 -15.82 1.22 0.97
C ASP A 199 -16.41 0.49 -0.24
N ILE A 200 -17.68 0.82 -0.54
CA ILE A 200 -18.47 0.24 -1.65
C ILE A 200 -17.79 0.39 -3.02
N ARG A 201 -17.04 1.47 -3.24
CA ARG A 201 -16.30 1.72 -4.49
C ARG A 201 -15.27 0.64 -4.81
N LYS A 202 -14.89 -0.16 -3.81
CA LYS A 202 -13.93 -1.27 -3.95
C LYS A 202 -14.59 -2.62 -4.21
N ALA A 203 -15.92 -2.72 -4.13
CA ALA A 203 -16.63 -4.00 -4.19
C ALA A 203 -16.36 -4.79 -5.48
N ASP A 204 -16.34 -4.13 -6.65
CA ASP A 204 -16.01 -4.78 -7.93
C ASP A 204 -14.55 -5.27 -7.96
N ALA A 205 -13.61 -4.46 -7.48
CA ALA A 205 -12.20 -4.82 -7.41
C ALA A 205 -11.97 -6.00 -6.44
N VAL A 206 -12.66 -6.01 -5.30
CA VAL A 206 -12.62 -7.11 -4.32
C VAL A 206 -13.18 -8.39 -4.94
N LYS A 207 -14.34 -8.32 -5.62
CA LYS A 207 -14.92 -9.47 -6.34
C LYS A 207 -13.96 -10.00 -7.40
N GLY A 208 -13.42 -9.14 -8.26
CA GLY A 208 -12.43 -9.53 -9.26
C GLY A 208 -11.17 -10.16 -8.66
N THR A 209 -10.71 -9.63 -7.53
CA THR A 209 -9.56 -10.16 -6.79
C THR A 209 -9.80 -11.56 -6.26
N LEU A 210 -10.97 -11.84 -5.68
CA LEU A 210 -11.25 -13.08 -4.96
C LEU A 210 -11.87 -14.17 -5.85
N GLU A 211 -12.76 -13.82 -6.76
CA GLU A 211 -13.56 -14.75 -7.55
C GLU A 211 -13.15 -14.81 -9.03
N GLY A 212 -12.42 -13.81 -9.53
CA GLY A 212 -11.89 -13.78 -10.90
C GLY A 212 -10.67 -14.67 -11.11
N GLU A 213 -10.15 -14.73 -12.32
CA GLU A 213 -8.85 -15.36 -12.61
C GLU A 213 -7.69 -14.52 -12.04
N VAL A 214 -6.58 -15.18 -11.67
CA VAL A 214 -5.34 -14.46 -11.35
C VAL A 214 -4.76 -13.93 -12.66
N SER A 215 -4.77 -12.61 -12.80
CA SER A 215 -4.44 -11.96 -14.07
C SER A 215 -3.84 -10.55 -13.85
N PRO A 216 -2.89 -10.13 -14.71
CA PRO A 216 -2.43 -8.75 -14.76
C PRO A 216 -3.55 -7.72 -14.98
N MET A 217 -4.69 -8.13 -15.54
CA MET A 217 -5.87 -7.27 -15.72
C MET A 217 -6.63 -6.99 -14.43
N VAL A 218 -6.38 -7.76 -13.36
CA VAL A 218 -6.84 -7.51 -11.99
C VAL A 218 -5.63 -7.70 -11.07
N PRO A 219 -4.73 -6.72 -10.98
CA PRO A 219 -3.42 -6.88 -10.34
C PRO A 219 -3.49 -7.45 -8.92
N ALA A 220 -4.47 -7.04 -8.13
CA ALA A 220 -4.66 -7.54 -6.76
C ALA A 220 -4.99 -9.04 -6.70
N SER A 221 -5.45 -9.66 -7.79
CA SER A 221 -5.73 -11.11 -7.83
C SER A 221 -4.50 -11.97 -7.53
N ILE A 222 -3.28 -11.45 -7.77
CA ILE A 222 -2.02 -12.13 -7.45
C ILE A 222 -1.86 -12.40 -5.96
N LEU A 223 -2.50 -11.62 -5.09
CA LEU A 223 -2.46 -11.79 -3.64
C LEU A 223 -2.96 -13.19 -3.20
N ARG A 224 -3.79 -13.84 -4.01
CA ARG A 224 -4.23 -15.23 -3.75
C ARG A 224 -3.11 -16.26 -3.85
N GLN A 225 -2.04 -15.95 -4.56
CA GLN A 225 -0.84 -16.81 -4.68
C GLN A 225 0.16 -16.55 -3.56
N HIS A 226 -0.01 -15.49 -2.77
CA HIS A 226 0.87 -15.19 -1.66
C HIS A 226 0.56 -16.12 -0.46
N LYS A 227 1.62 -16.63 0.19
CA LYS A 227 1.50 -17.64 1.26
C LYS A 227 0.71 -17.14 2.47
N THR A 228 0.94 -15.89 2.88
CA THR A 228 0.39 -15.31 4.11
C THR A 228 -0.15 -13.91 3.82
N THR A 229 -1.38 -13.85 3.31
CA THR A 229 -2.12 -12.60 3.10
C THR A 229 -3.36 -12.58 3.98
N TRP A 230 -3.55 -11.48 4.70
CA TRP A 230 -4.77 -11.13 5.40
C TRP A 230 -5.50 -10.03 4.62
N LEU A 231 -6.71 -10.30 4.18
CA LEU A 231 -7.56 -9.34 3.48
C LEU A 231 -8.66 -8.88 4.42
N PHE A 232 -8.59 -7.62 4.83
CA PHE A 232 -9.57 -6.97 5.69
C PHE A 232 -10.56 -6.18 4.85
N LEU A 233 -11.83 -6.54 4.96
CA LEU A 233 -12.96 -5.95 4.25
C LEU A 233 -13.98 -5.40 5.24
N ASP A 234 -14.80 -4.45 4.79
CA ASP A 234 -16.04 -4.10 5.46
C ASP A 234 -17.25 -4.67 4.69
N ARG A 235 -18.46 -4.46 5.22
CA ARG A 235 -19.69 -4.94 4.58
C ARG A 235 -19.90 -4.34 3.19
N GLU A 236 -19.45 -3.11 2.99
CA GLU A 236 -19.62 -2.41 1.72
C GLU A 236 -18.67 -2.98 0.66
N SER A 237 -17.39 -3.09 0.95
CA SER A 237 -16.40 -3.63 0.00
C SER A 237 -16.60 -5.12 -0.27
N SER A 238 -17.21 -5.88 0.64
CA SER A 238 -17.53 -7.31 0.47
C SER A 238 -18.91 -7.57 -0.12
N SER A 239 -19.70 -6.54 -0.44
CA SER A 239 -21.12 -6.67 -0.78
C SER A 239 -21.43 -7.44 -2.07
N LEU A 240 -20.45 -7.60 -2.96
CA LEU A 240 -20.60 -8.33 -4.22
C LEU A 240 -20.03 -9.75 -4.18
N LEU A 241 -19.46 -10.18 -3.04
CA LEU A 241 -18.98 -11.55 -2.87
C LEU A 241 -20.14 -12.55 -2.76
N THR A 242 -19.97 -13.75 -3.34
CA THR A 242 -20.97 -14.84 -3.38
C THR A 242 -20.66 -15.96 -2.40
#